data_7992f49c3961c0575854b381b8c33dd5
#
_entry.id   7992f49c3961c0575854b381b8c33dd5
#
_cell.length_a   1.000
_cell.length_b   1.000
_cell.length_c   1.000
_cell.angle_alpha   90.00
_cell.angle_beta   90.00
_cell.angle_gamma   90.00
#
_symmetry.space_group_name_H-M   'P 1'
#
loop_
_entity.id
_entity.type
_entity.pdbx_description
1 polymer ?
#
loop_
_entity_poly.entity_id
_entity_poly.type
_entity_poly.pdbx_seq_one_letter_code
_entity_poly.pdbx_strand_id
1 'polypeptide(L)'
;VMFAHQSTEAWTTLCNSILGARMNITGSWPMDTEMANRSLGLAAAALESSVTVSCRPSERNGFETFKRVKKAIETKVTEEVNALYELGFRGADLLTACFGQAVSEFGKYETVEKADGSEVTVGELLELARTAAFNALLRGFDGDEYTRFYIGWLQMNGIGDTDFDDAAKFARVGM
;
A
#
# COMPACT_ATOMS: atom_id res chain seq x y z
N VAL A 1 10.72 -7.35 9.79
CA VAL A 1 11.48 -6.38 8.97
C VAL A 1 10.86 -5.01 9.14
N MET A 2 11.68 -4.00 9.38
CA MET A 2 11.23 -2.60 9.34
C MET A 2 11.76 -1.97 8.05
N PHE A 3 10.91 -1.26 7.33
CA PHE A 3 11.24 -0.70 6.04
C PHE A 3 10.49 0.62 5.81
N ALA A 4 11.20 1.62 5.31
CA ALA A 4 10.64 2.93 4.99
C ALA A 4 11.14 3.36 3.61
N HIS A 5 10.27 3.45 2.65
CA HIS A 5 10.57 3.98 1.33
C HIS A 5 9.30 4.42 0.62
N GLN A 6 9.38 5.53 -0.13
CA GLN A 6 8.23 6.10 -0.84
C GLN A 6 7.97 5.44 -2.20
N SER A 7 8.98 4.84 -2.84
CA SER A 7 8.81 4.29 -4.19
C SER A 7 8.26 2.87 -4.16
N THR A 8 7.31 2.59 -5.05
CA THR A 8 6.77 1.25 -5.29
C THR A 8 7.86 0.28 -5.73
N GLU A 9 8.90 0.74 -6.44
CA GLU A 9 10.02 -0.08 -6.90
C GLU A 9 10.82 -0.67 -5.73
N ALA A 10 11.11 0.13 -4.71
CA ALA A 10 11.80 -0.35 -3.51
C ALA A 10 10.95 -1.38 -2.75
N TRP A 11 9.66 -1.16 -2.64
CA TRP A 11 8.72 -2.13 -2.06
C TRP A 11 8.62 -3.40 -2.90
N THR A 12 8.58 -3.29 -4.22
CA THR A 12 8.61 -4.44 -5.14
C THR A 12 9.85 -5.29 -4.91
N THR A 13 11.01 -4.66 -4.79
CA THR A 13 12.29 -5.34 -4.53
C THR A 13 12.29 -6.06 -3.18
N LEU A 14 11.83 -5.40 -2.11
CA LEU A 14 11.70 -6.01 -0.78
C LEU A 14 10.76 -7.22 -0.82
N CYS A 15 9.57 -7.05 -1.38
CA CYS A 15 8.57 -8.11 -1.44
C CYS A 15 9.03 -9.31 -2.27
N ASN A 16 9.67 -9.07 -3.41
CA ASN A 16 10.28 -10.14 -4.22
C ASN A 16 11.36 -10.89 -3.43
N SER A 17 12.18 -10.18 -2.65
CA SER A 17 13.22 -10.80 -1.82
C SER A 17 12.62 -11.69 -0.73
N ILE A 18 11.54 -11.23 -0.07
CA ILE A 18 10.82 -12.01 0.95
C ILE A 18 10.23 -13.28 0.34
N LEU A 19 9.51 -13.15 -0.79
CA LEU A 19 8.90 -14.28 -1.48
C LEU A 19 9.95 -15.26 -2.04
N GLY A 20 11.05 -14.75 -2.58
CA GLY A 20 12.17 -15.55 -3.08
C GLY A 20 12.89 -16.33 -1.97
N ALA A 21 12.89 -15.82 -0.74
CA ALA A 21 13.39 -16.52 0.44
C ALA A 21 12.40 -17.56 1.01
N ARG A 22 11.34 -17.90 0.30
CA ARG A 22 10.24 -18.78 0.73
C ARG A 22 9.59 -18.31 2.03
N MET A 23 9.43 -17.02 2.15
CA MET A 23 8.67 -16.40 3.23
C MET A 23 7.44 -15.69 2.67
N ASN A 24 6.38 -15.64 3.46
CA ASN A 24 5.22 -14.81 3.13
C ASN A 24 4.99 -13.75 4.20
N ILE A 25 4.45 -12.61 3.80
CA ILE A 25 4.05 -11.55 4.72
C ILE A 25 2.77 -11.99 5.44
N THR A 26 2.76 -11.88 6.75
CA THR A 26 1.61 -12.23 7.59
C THR A 26 0.94 -11.04 8.24
N GLY A 27 1.56 -9.87 8.17
CA GLY A 27 1.03 -8.61 8.62
C GLY A 27 1.99 -7.47 8.33
N SER A 28 1.44 -6.29 8.19
CA SER A 28 2.19 -5.05 8.04
C SER A 28 1.44 -3.92 8.74
N TRP A 29 2.15 -3.07 9.42
CA TRP A 29 1.58 -1.89 10.07
C TRP A 29 2.60 -0.78 10.17
N PRO A 30 2.17 0.49 10.07
CA PRO A 30 3.04 1.62 10.23
C PRO A 30 3.44 1.78 11.69
N MET A 31 4.66 2.24 11.91
CA MET A 31 5.17 2.60 13.25
C MET A 31 5.79 3.99 13.15
N ASP A 32 5.34 4.87 13.99
CA ASP A 32 5.95 6.20 14.14
C ASP A 32 7.36 6.04 14.72
N THR A 33 8.36 6.13 13.86
CA THR A 33 9.77 5.95 14.21
C THR A 33 10.60 7.20 13.99
N GLU A 34 9.99 8.25 13.41
CA GLU A 34 10.70 9.46 13.07
C GLU A 34 10.48 10.52 14.16
N MET A 35 11.59 11.14 14.60
CA MET A 35 11.51 12.27 15.51
C MET A 35 11.04 13.52 14.78
N ALA A 36 10.06 14.24 15.35
CA ALA A 36 9.53 15.49 14.83
C ALA A 36 10.58 16.61 14.60
N ASN A 37 11.79 16.46 15.14
CA ASN A 37 12.88 17.44 15.08
C ASN A 37 13.97 17.11 14.05
N ARG A 38 13.71 16.23 13.09
CA ARG A 38 14.71 15.88 12.07
C ARG A 38 14.90 17.06 11.12
N SER A 39 16.10 17.66 11.11
CA SER A 39 16.45 18.82 10.28
C SER A 39 16.31 18.58 8.77
N LEU A 40 16.36 17.32 8.31
CA LEU A 40 16.11 16.91 6.93
C LEU A 40 14.62 16.69 6.63
N GLY A 41 13.77 16.50 7.64
CA GLY A 41 12.32 16.32 7.48
C GLY A 41 11.54 17.62 7.32
N LEU A 42 12.15 18.75 7.70
CA LEU A 42 11.51 20.08 7.63
C LEU A 42 11.45 20.67 6.21
N ALA A 43 12.21 20.11 5.26
CA ALA A 43 12.31 20.63 3.89
C ALA A 43 11.97 19.60 2.79
N ALA A 44 11.62 18.37 3.16
CA ALA A 44 11.23 17.32 2.21
C ALA A 44 10.08 16.51 2.79
N ALA A 45 9.12 16.14 1.95
CA ALA A 45 8.08 15.19 2.29
C ALA A 45 8.72 13.83 2.61
N ALA A 46 9.21 13.68 3.83
CA ALA A 46 9.75 12.43 4.35
C ALA A 46 8.57 11.55 4.83
N LEU A 47 8.75 10.23 4.79
CA LEU A 47 7.85 9.33 5.50
C LEU A 47 7.97 9.62 7.00
N GLU A 48 6.87 9.83 7.68
CA GLU A 48 6.85 10.06 9.13
C GLU A 48 6.98 8.75 9.90
N SER A 49 6.68 7.63 9.24
CA SER A 49 6.74 6.30 9.84
C SER A 49 7.53 5.31 9.00
N SER A 50 7.98 4.24 9.63
CA SER A 50 8.42 3.02 8.97
C SER A 50 7.31 1.97 9.03
N VAL A 51 7.25 1.12 8.00
CA VAL A 51 6.33 -0.01 8.00
C VAL A 51 7.04 -1.24 8.57
N THR A 52 6.47 -1.80 9.63
CA THR A 52 6.92 -3.08 10.18
C THR A 52 6.21 -4.21 9.45
N VAL A 53 6.99 -5.12 8.90
CA VAL A 53 6.51 -6.29 8.15
C VAL A 53 6.84 -7.55 8.94
N SER A 54 5.81 -8.32 9.27
CA SER A 54 5.91 -9.64 9.86
C SER A 54 5.89 -10.70 8.76
N CYS A 55 6.83 -11.65 8.82
CA CYS A 55 6.97 -12.69 7.81
C CYS A 55 7.04 -14.07 8.49
N ARG A 56 6.54 -15.09 7.80
CA ARG A 56 6.68 -16.49 8.21
C ARG A 56 7.12 -17.35 7.02
N PRO A 57 7.85 -18.45 7.27
CA PRO A 57 8.10 -19.44 6.21
C PRO A 57 6.77 -19.88 5.59
N SER A 58 6.73 -19.95 4.29
CA SER A 58 5.55 -20.37 3.54
C SER A 58 5.98 -21.20 2.34
N GLU A 59 5.42 -22.40 2.29
CA GLU A 59 5.44 -23.16 1.04
C GLU A 59 4.33 -22.60 0.18
N ARG A 60 4.73 -21.84 -0.85
CA ARG A 60 3.80 -21.36 -1.86
C ARG A 60 3.30 -22.55 -2.65
N ASN A 61 2.01 -22.80 -2.63
CA ASN A 61 1.44 -23.98 -3.26
C ASN A 61 0.36 -23.62 -4.26
N GLY A 62 0.44 -24.28 -5.41
CA GLY A 62 -0.60 -24.27 -6.41
C GLY A 62 -0.72 -22.99 -7.21
N PHE A 63 -1.76 -22.99 -8.00
CA PHE A 63 -2.10 -21.94 -8.96
C PHE A 63 -3.41 -21.27 -8.55
N GLU A 64 -3.50 -19.97 -8.78
CA GLU A 64 -4.75 -19.24 -8.63
C GLU A 64 -4.94 -18.20 -9.75
N THR A 65 -6.19 -17.86 -10.03
CA THR A 65 -6.55 -16.84 -11.01
C THR A 65 -6.43 -15.45 -10.43
N PHE A 66 -5.91 -14.52 -11.22
CA PHE A 66 -5.79 -13.12 -10.82
C PHE A 66 -7.12 -12.52 -10.35
N LYS A 67 -8.23 -12.91 -10.96
CA LYS A 67 -9.56 -12.43 -10.57
C LYS A 67 -9.89 -12.72 -9.09
N ARG A 68 -9.56 -13.92 -8.60
CA ARG A 68 -9.81 -14.29 -7.20
C ARG A 68 -8.85 -13.60 -6.26
N VAL A 69 -7.56 -13.57 -6.61
CA VAL A 69 -6.53 -12.89 -5.83
C VAL A 69 -6.82 -11.39 -5.74
N LYS A 70 -7.17 -10.75 -6.85
CA LYS A 70 -7.59 -9.35 -6.89
C LYS A 70 -8.72 -9.06 -5.91
N LYS A 71 -9.79 -9.84 -5.93
CA LYS A 71 -10.92 -9.66 -5.02
C LYS A 71 -10.52 -9.82 -3.55
N ALA A 72 -9.67 -10.79 -3.24
CA ALA A 72 -9.17 -11.00 -1.89
C ALA A 72 -8.31 -9.82 -1.41
N ILE A 73 -7.44 -9.30 -2.28
CA ILE A 73 -6.61 -8.11 -2.00
C ILE A 73 -7.51 -6.89 -1.75
N GLU A 74 -8.46 -6.60 -2.64
CA GLU A 74 -9.37 -5.47 -2.50
C GLU A 74 -10.13 -5.51 -1.16
N THR A 75 -10.62 -6.68 -0.76
CA THR A 75 -11.30 -6.86 0.53
C THR A 75 -10.37 -6.58 1.70
N LYS A 76 -9.21 -7.24 1.74
CA LYS A 76 -8.26 -7.08 2.85
C LYS A 76 -7.68 -5.68 2.95
N VAL A 77 -7.34 -5.08 1.83
CA VAL A 77 -6.83 -3.70 1.80
C VAL A 77 -7.90 -2.73 2.31
N THR A 78 -9.15 -2.92 1.92
CA THR A 78 -10.26 -2.08 2.42
C THR A 78 -10.44 -2.21 3.93
N GLU A 79 -10.38 -3.43 4.47
CA GLU A 79 -10.45 -3.68 5.91
C GLU A 79 -9.28 -3.02 6.64
N GLU A 80 -8.07 -3.15 6.13
CA GLU A 80 -6.85 -2.57 6.72
C GLU A 80 -6.87 -1.04 6.69
N VAL A 81 -7.26 -0.43 5.57
CA VAL A 81 -7.41 1.03 5.46
C VAL A 81 -8.37 1.56 6.50
N ASN A 82 -9.53 0.92 6.66
CA ASN A 82 -10.49 1.36 7.66
C ASN A 82 -9.93 1.24 9.08
N ALA A 83 -9.28 0.13 9.40
CA ALA A 83 -8.68 -0.09 10.71
C ALA A 83 -7.57 0.92 11.02
N LEU A 84 -6.66 1.17 10.09
CA LEU A 84 -5.57 2.14 10.24
C LEU A 84 -6.11 3.57 10.32
N TYR A 85 -7.13 3.90 9.52
CA TYR A 85 -7.77 5.21 9.57
C TYR A 85 -8.41 5.51 10.92
N GLU A 86 -9.10 4.53 11.53
CA GLU A 86 -9.68 4.65 12.88
C GLU A 86 -8.59 4.82 13.96
N LEU A 87 -7.41 4.23 13.76
CA LEU A 87 -6.25 4.40 14.64
C LEU A 87 -5.53 5.75 14.45
N GLY A 88 -5.95 6.58 13.50
CA GLY A 88 -5.41 7.91 13.28
C GLY A 88 -4.31 8.00 12.21
N PHE A 89 -3.93 6.89 11.57
CA PHE A 89 -2.96 6.94 10.48
C PHE A 89 -3.53 7.64 9.26
N ARG A 90 -2.69 8.43 8.60
CA ARG A 90 -3.03 9.25 7.43
C ARG A 90 -1.88 9.24 6.41
N GLY A 91 -2.11 9.86 5.26
CA GLY A 91 -1.07 10.12 4.28
C GLY A 91 -0.50 8.89 3.59
N ALA A 92 0.72 9.03 3.11
CA ALA A 92 1.43 7.99 2.38
C ALA A 92 1.68 6.73 3.23
N ASP A 93 1.82 6.90 4.55
CA ASP A 93 2.08 5.81 5.49
C ASP A 93 0.93 4.81 5.55
N LEU A 94 -0.32 5.30 5.54
CA LEU A 94 -1.50 4.45 5.49
C LEU A 94 -1.54 3.63 4.20
N LEU A 95 -1.26 4.27 3.05
CA LEU A 95 -1.26 3.59 1.75
C LEU A 95 -0.16 2.52 1.67
N THR A 96 1.03 2.84 2.18
CA THR A 96 2.19 1.93 2.15
C THR A 96 2.00 0.72 3.07
N ALA A 97 1.37 0.91 4.21
CA ALA A 97 1.07 -0.18 5.14
C ALA A 97 0.18 -1.27 4.50
N CYS A 98 -0.69 -0.87 3.57
CA CYS A 98 -1.57 -1.80 2.86
C CYS A 98 -0.84 -2.74 1.89
N PHE A 99 0.42 -2.45 1.51
CA PHE A 99 1.19 -3.31 0.61
C PHE A 99 1.40 -4.72 1.18
N GLY A 100 1.61 -4.83 2.48
CA GLY A 100 1.77 -6.12 3.13
C GLY A 100 0.56 -7.03 2.99
N GLN A 101 -0.66 -6.46 2.98
CA GLN A 101 -1.88 -7.23 2.81
C GLN A 101 -2.00 -7.82 1.40
N ALA A 102 -1.64 -7.04 0.38
CA ALA A 102 -1.63 -7.52 -0.99
C ALA A 102 -0.63 -8.66 -1.20
N VAL A 103 0.60 -8.50 -0.70
CA VAL A 103 1.65 -9.52 -0.80
C VAL A 103 1.30 -10.76 0.01
N SER A 104 0.64 -10.59 1.17
CA SER A 104 0.14 -11.71 1.99
C SER A 104 -0.81 -12.62 1.21
N GLU A 105 -1.71 -12.05 0.42
CA GLU A 105 -2.65 -12.82 -0.39
C GLU A 105 -1.96 -13.51 -1.58
N PHE A 106 -1.10 -12.78 -2.27
CA PHE A 106 -0.35 -13.30 -3.41
C PHE A 106 0.63 -14.41 -3.01
N GLY A 107 1.34 -14.24 -1.92
CA GLY A 107 2.36 -15.17 -1.45
C GLY A 107 1.83 -16.52 -0.97
N LYS A 108 0.52 -16.76 -0.99
CA LYS A 108 -0.09 -18.07 -0.75
C LYS A 108 0.11 -19.02 -1.93
N TYR A 109 0.24 -18.49 -3.14
CA TYR A 109 0.25 -19.24 -4.38
C TYR A 109 1.64 -19.24 -5.02
N GLU A 110 1.99 -20.32 -5.70
CA GLU A 110 3.22 -20.39 -6.47
C GLU A 110 3.15 -19.48 -7.69
N THR A 111 2.02 -19.55 -8.41
CA THR A 111 1.73 -18.74 -9.60
C THR A 111 0.33 -18.13 -9.50
N VAL A 112 0.21 -16.89 -9.96
CA VAL A 112 -1.06 -16.20 -10.16
C VAL A 112 -1.12 -15.74 -11.61
N GLU A 113 -2.13 -16.20 -12.34
CA GLU A 113 -2.24 -15.95 -13.77
C GLU A 113 -3.43 -15.08 -14.13
N LYS A 114 -3.24 -14.25 -15.14
CA LYS A 114 -4.29 -13.47 -15.80
C LYS A 114 -5.07 -14.35 -16.78
N ALA A 115 -6.16 -13.79 -17.32
CA ALA A 115 -7.00 -14.48 -18.30
C ALA A 115 -6.28 -14.80 -19.62
N ASP A 116 -5.22 -14.06 -19.94
CA ASP A 116 -4.38 -14.26 -21.12
C ASP A 116 -3.22 -15.27 -20.91
N GLY A 117 -3.12 -15.85 -19.70
CA GLY A 117 -2.09 -16.79 -19.33
C GLY A 117 -0.77 -16.16 -18.88
N SER A 118 -0.67 -14.83 -18.83
CA SER A 118 0.51 -14.17 -18.29
C SER A 118 0.51 -14.18 -16.75
N GLU A 119 1.70 -14.29 -16.15
CA GLU A 119 1.86 -14.21 -14.71
C GLU A 119 1.73 -12.77 -14.22
N VAL A 120 1.19 -12.63 -13.00
CA VAL A 120 1.06 -11.36 -12.31
C VAL A 120 2.35 -11.06 -11.55
N THR A 121 2.86 -9.86 -11.71
CA THR A 121 4.05 -9.40 -10.99
C THR A 121 3.72 -8.79 -9.64
N VAL A 122 4.69 -8.77 -8.72
CA VAL A 122 4.54 -8.06 -7.43
C VAL A 122 4.28 -6.56 -7.64
N GLY A 123 4.91 -5.94 -8.62
CA GLY A 123 4.67 -4.53 -8.94
C GLY A 123 3.20 -4.24 -9.28
N GLU A 124 2.58 -5.07 -10.11
CA GLU A 124 1.16 -4.95 -10.46
C GLU A 124 0.24 -5.12 -9.24
N LEU A 125 0.63 -5.98 -8.30
CA LEU A 125 -0.13 -6.18 -7.07
C LEU A 125 -0.02 -4.98 -6.13
N LEU A 126 1.13 -4.35 -6.04
CA LEU A 126 1.31 -3.16 -5.22
C LEU A 126 0.53 -1.97 -5.79
N GLU A 127 0.46 -1.82 -7.11
CA GLU A 127 -0.39 -0.83 -7.75
C GLU A 127 -1.89 -1.12 -7.53
N LEU A 128 -2.28 -2.39 -7.58
CA LEU A 128 -3.64 -2.80 -7.22
C LEU A 128 -3.96 -2.47 -5.76
N ALA A 129 -3.04 -2.75 -4.83
CA ALA A 129 -3.21 -2.44 -3.41
C ALA A 129 -3.36 -0.94 -3.17
N ARG A 130 -2.55 -0.13 -3.85
CA ARG A 130 -2.59 1.32 -3.79
C ARG A 130 -3.94 1.85 -4.27
N THR A 131 -4.40 1.39 -5.44
CA THR A 131 -5.70 1.76 -6.00
C THR A 131 -6.85 1.33 -5.07
N ALA A 132 -6.79 0.13 -4.51
CA ALA A 132 -7.79 -0.37 -3.58
C ALA A 132 -7.82 0.47 -2.28
N ALA A 133 -6.65 0.82 -1.74
CA ALA A 133 -6.53 1.66 -0.56
C ALA A 133 -7.12 3.05 -0.80
N PHE A 134 -6.81 3.65 -1.94
CA PHE A 134 -7.37 4.95 -2.31
C PHE A 134 -8.90 4.90 -2.45
N ASN A 135 -9.43 3.89 -3.13
CA ASN A 135 -10.88 3.69 -3.25
C ASN A 135 -11.57 3.48 -1.89
N ALA A 136 -10.92 2.77 -0.97
CA ALA A 136 -11.40 2.59 0.39
C ALA A 136 -11.47 3.92 1.15
N LEU A 137 -10.47 4.79 1.01
CA LEU A 137 -10.47 6.14 1.59
C LEU A 137 -11.63 7.00 1.07
N LEU A 138 -11.97 6.86 -0.21
CA LEU A 138 -13.11 7.57 -0.80
C LEU A 138 -14.47 7.06 -0.30
N ARG A 139 -14.51 5.97 0.48
CA ARG A 139 -15.73 5.37 1.04
C ARG A 139 -16.83 5.15 0.00
N GLY A 140 -16.43 4.72 -1.20
CA GLY A 140 -17.36 4.46 -2.30
C GLY A 140 -17.86 5.72 -3.02
N PHE A 141 -17.26 6.89 -2.76
CA PHE A 141 -17.57 8.07 -3.54
C PHE A 141 -17.18 7.84 -5.00
N ASP A 142 -18.14 7.99 -5.90
CA ASP A 142 -17.98 7.93 -7.35
C ASP A 142 -18.13 9.32 -7.94
N GLY A 143 -17.12 9.78 -8.67
CA GLY A 143 -17.07 11.12 -9.26
C GLY A 143 -15.94 11.23 -10.26
N ASP A 144 -15.79 12.39 -10.85
CA ASP A 144 -14.67 12.67 -11.73
C ASP A 144 -13.33 12.62 -10.98
N GLU A 145 -12.25 12.45 -11.72
CA GLU A 145 -10.89 12.24 -11.21
C GLU A 145 -10.44 13.37 -10.27
N TYR A 146 -10.71 14.62 -10.62
CA TYR A 146 -10.31 15.77 -9.80
C TYR A 146 -11.10 15.83 -8.49
N THR A 147 -12.41 15.56 -8.54
CA THR A 147 -13.25 15.54 -7.34
C THR A 147 -12.84 14.39 -6.42
N ARG A 148 -12.55 13.22 -6.95
CA ARG A 148 -12.02 12.08 -6.18
C ARG A 148 -10.69 12.41 -5.52
N PHE A 149 -9.76 13.01 -6.28
CA PHE A 149 -8.49 13.49 -5.74
C PHE A 149 -8.72 14.46 -4.58
N TYR A 150 -9.55 15.47 -4.79
CA TYR A 150 -9.80 16.51 -3.78
C TYR A 150 -10.43 15.95 -2.50
N ILE A 151 -11.42 15.08 -2.62
CA ILE A 151 -12.05 14.42 -1.46
C ILE A 151 -11.04 13.55 -0.72
N GLY A 152 -10.27 12.72 -1.43
CA GLY A 152 -9.23 11.90 -0.85
C GLY A 152 -8.17 12.75 -0.14
N TRP A 153 -7.76 13.84 -0.77
CA TRP A 153 -6.84 14.81 -0.18
C TRP A 153 -7.35 15.40 1.13
N LEU A 154 -8.60 15.88 1.15
CA LEU A 154 -9.22 16.44 2.36
C LEU A 154 -9.33 15.43 3.50
N GLN A 155 -9.62 14.18 3.19
CA GLN A 155 -9.69 13.12 4.20
C GLN A 155 -8.32 12.80 4.81
N MET A 156 -7.26 12.93 4.02
CA MET A 156 -5.90 12.62 4.45
C MET A 156 -5.22 13.77 5.19
N ASN A 157 -5.38 14.98 4.70
CA ASN A 157 -4.60 16.14 5.13
C ASN A 157 -5.46 17.24 5.79
N GLY A 158 -6.80 17.12 5.72
CA GLY A 158 -7.69 18.17 6.22
C GLY A 158 -7.64 19.44 5.36
N ILE A 159 -8.08 20.55 5.95
CA ILE A 159 -8.04 21.88 5.34
C ILE A 159 -6.85 22.62 5.95
N GLY A 160 -5.74 22.67 5.26
CA GLY A 160 -4.52 23.37 5.72
C GLY A 160 -3.54 23.60 4.58
N ASP A 161 -2.54 24.41 4.86
CA ASP A 161 -1.41 24.58 3.95
C ASP A 161 -0.63 23.26 3.88
N THR A 162 -0.34 22.83 2.66
CA THR A 162 0.38 21.57 2.41
C THR A 162 1.46 21.80 1.39
N ASP A 163 2.53 21.01 1.48
CA ASP A 163 3.62 21.07 0.54
C ASP A 163 3.17 20.56 -0.85
N PHE A 164 3.63 21.23 -1.89
CA PHE A 164 3.32 20.86 -3.28
C PHE A 164 3.77 19.43 -3.60
N ASP A 165 4.89 18.99 -3.06
CA ASP A 165 5.42 17.65 -3.30
C ASP A 165 4.51 16.56 -2.75
N ASP A 166 3.83 16.78 -1.62
CA ASP A 166 2.87 15.85 -1.04
C ASP A 166 1.60 15.77 -1.88
N ALA A 167 1.11 16.91 -2.34
CA ALA A 167 -0.02 16.97 -3.25
C ALA A 167 0.29 16.25 -4.58
N ALA A 168 1.48 16.45 -5.13
CA ALA A 168 1.91 15.81 -6.37
C ALA A 168 2.08 14.29 -6.22
N LYS A 169 2.57 13.81 -5.07
CA LYS A 169 2.66 12.37 -4.79
C LYS A 169 1.28 11.74 -4.67
N PHE A 170 0.39 12.39 -3.95
CA PHE A 170 -0.98 11.91 -3.77
C PHE A 170 -1.74 11.88 -5.10
N ALA A 171 -1.55 12.88 -5.96
CA ALA A 171 -2.16 12.92 -7.30
C ALA A 171 -1.75 11.71 -8.15
N ARG A 172 -0.48 11.29 -8.10
CA ARG A 172 0.02 10.12 -8.85
C ARG A 172 -0.62 8.80 -8.42
N VAL A 173 -1.23 8.76 -7.25
CA VAL A 173 -1.90 7.57 -6.71
C VAL A 173 -3.40 7.59 -6.99
N GLY A 174 -3.99 8.78 -7.02
CA GLY A 174 -5.44 8.96 -7.07
C GLY A 174 -5.98 9.35 -8.46
N MET A 175 -5.11 9.74 -9.33
CA MET A 175 -5.38 10.06 -10.73
C MET A 175 -4.64 9.04 -11.62
#